data_467dd9d037ad8193b003b86f3cd810c3
#
_entry.id   467dd9d037ad8193b003b86f3cd810c3
#
_cell.length_a   1.000
_cell.length_b   1.000
_cell.length_c   1.000
_cell.angle_alpha   90.00
_cell.angle_beta   90.00
_cell.angle_gamma   90.00
#
_symmetry.space_group_name_H-M   'P 1'
#
loop_
_entity.id
_entity.type
_entity.pdbx_description
1 polymer ?
#
loop_
_entity_poly.entity_id
_entity_poly.type
_entity_poly.pdbx_seq_one_letter_code
_entity_poly.pdbx_strand_id
1 'polypeptide(L)' 'MNEIQKRLEYLRGEIEAECISYEEIAELESLKEHINSDDVQLLEWAGVPE' A
#
# COMPACT_ATOMS: atom_id res chain seq x y z
N MET A 1 -6.06 15.70 6.72
CA MET A 1 -5.80 14.27 6.56
C MET A 1 -6.79 13.69 5.60
N ASN A 2 -6.36 13.11 4.55
CA ASN A 2 -7.34 12.57 3.63
C ASN A 2 -7.46 11.07 3.81
N GLU A 3 -8.52 10.51 3.25
CA GLU A 3 -8.82 9.10 3.44
C GLU A 3 -7.80 8.20 2.78
N ILE A 4 -7.18 8.69 1.73
CA ILE A 4 -6.17 7.91 1.04
C ILE A 4 -4.97 7.68 1.95
N GLN A 5 -4.54 8.71 2.66
CA GLN A 5 -3.43 8.57 3.58
C GLN A 5 -3.75 7.57 4.69
N LYS A 6 -4.96 7.64 5.23
CA LYS A 6 -5.36 6.70 6.27
C LYS A 6 -5.37 5.28 5.73
N ARG A 7 -5.85 5.11 4.52
CA ARG A 7 -5.91 3.77 3.93
C ARG A 7 -4.51 3.23 3.69
N LEU A 8 -3.62 4.08 3.23
CA LEU A 8 -2.23 3.65 3.00
C LEU A 8 -1.57 3.24 4.30
N GLU A 9 -1.84 3.94 5.39
CA GLU A 9 -1.29 3.55 6.68
C GLU A 9 -1.84 2.21 7.14
N TYR A 10 -3.12 1.99 6.91
CA TYR A 10 -3.73 0.72 7.24
C TYR A 10 -3.06 -0.41 6.47
N LEU A 11 -2.86 -0.20 5.18
CA LEU A 11 -2.25 -1.23 4.34
C LEU A 11 -0.80 -1.47 4.75
N ARG A 12 -0.09 -0.42 5.13
CA ARG A 12 1.27 -0.61 5.61
C ARG A 12 1.29 -1.50 6.85
N GLY A 13 0.35 -1.30 7.75
CA GLY A 13 0.27 -2.14 8.93
C GLY A 13 0.02 -3.60 8.57
N GLU A 14 -0.83 -3.84 7.57
CA GLU A 14 -1.08 -5.20 7.12
C GLU A 14 0.17 -5.83 6.54
N ILE A 15 0.95 -5.06 5.79
CA ILE A 15 2.19 -5.55 5.23
C ILE A 15 3.16 -5.93 6.33
N GLU A 16 3.31 -5.08 7.32
CA GLU A 16 4.26 -5.32 8.40
C GLU A 16 3.85 -6.51 9.25
N ALA A 17 2.56 -6.71 9.38
CA ALA A 17 2.05 -7.87 10.11
C ALA A 17 2.03 -9.12 9.25
N GLU A 18 2.35 -8.99 7.98
CA GLU A 18 2.37 -10.11 7.03
C GLU A 18 1.00 -10.75 6.89
N CYS A 19 -0.03 -9.93 6.99
CA CYS A 19 -1.38 -10.45 6.80
C CYS A 19 -2.14 -9.69 5.72
N ILE A 20 -1.44 -9.02 4.84
CA ILE A 20 -2.10 -8.33 3.75
C ILE A 20 -2.67 -9.37 2.78
N SER A 21 -3.88 -9.13 2.32
CA SER A 21 -4.54 -10.04 1.42
C SER A 21 -4.30 -9.62 -0.02
N TYR A 22 -4.61 -10.54 -0.93
CA TYR A 22 -4.43 -10.27 -2.34
C TYR A 22 -5.26 -9.07 -2.79
N GLU A 23 -6.47 -8.96 -2.29
CA GLU A 23 -7.34 -7.85 -2.63
C GLU A 23 -6.76 -6.54 -2.13
N GLU A 24 -6.13 -6.58 -0.98
CA GLU A 24 -5.53 -5.38 -0.44
C GLU A 24 -4.30 -4.97 -1.23
N ILE A 25 -3.58 -5.94 -1.75
CA ILE A 25 -2.45 -5.62 -2.62
C ILE A 25 -2.95 -4.95 -3.89
N ALA A 26 -4.05 -5.43 -4.45
CA ALA A 26 -4.63 -4.82 -5.63
C ALA A 26 -5.07 -3.39 -5.34
N GLU A 27 -5.64 -3.16 -4.18
CA GLU A 27 -6.03 -1.82 -3.79
C GLU A 27 -4.82 -0.92 -3.67
N LEU A 28 -3.76 -1.43 -3.07
CA LEU A 28 -2.53 -0.67 -2.92
C LEU A 28 -1.99 -0.28 -4.29
N GLU A 29 -2.05 -1.20 -5.22
CA GLU A 29 -1.57 -0.93 -6.57
C GLU A 29 -2.37 0.20 -7.21
N SER A 30 -3.68 0.23 -6.99
CA SER A 30 -4.47 1.30 -7.57
C SER A 30 -4.24 2.62 -6.88
N LEU A 31 -3.67 2.61 -5.68
CA LEU A 31 -3.36 3.83 -4.95
C LEU A 31 -1.91 4.25 -5.12
N LYS A 32 -1.16 3.58 -5.96
CA LYS A 32 0.28 3.81 -6.00
C LYS A 32 0.63 5.23 -6.42
N GLU A 33 -0.23 5.91 -7.19
CA GLU A 33 0.06 7.29 -7.57
C GLU A 33 0.01 8.20 -6.36
N HIS A 34 -0.63 7.78 -5.28
CA HIS A 34 -0.74 8.57 -4.07
C HIS A 34 0.33 8.24 -3.06
N ILE A 35 1.16 7.26 -3.36
CA ILE A 35 2.21 6.85 -2.45
C ILE A 35 3.38 7.81 -2.59
N ASN A 36 3.91 8.24 -1.46
CA ASN A 36 5.06 9.13 -1.45
C ASN A 36 6.25 8.44 -2.08
N SER A 37 7.02 9.17 -2.87
CA SER A 37 8.19 8.57 -3.52
C SER A 37 9.23 8.12 -2.52
N ASP A 38 9.19 8.66 -1.30
CA ASP A 38 10.10 8.22 -0.25
C ASP A 38 9.66 6.94 0.40
N ASP A 39 8.45 6.49 0.13
CA ASP A 39 7.87 5.34 0.81
C ASP A 39 8.16 4.08 0.01
N VAL A 40 9.40 3.66 0.08
CA VAL A 40 9.87 2.54 -0.74
C VAL A 40 9.11 1.26 -0.43
N GLN A 41 8.78 1.05 0.83
CA GLN A 41 8.09 -0.17 1.23
C GLN A 41 6.75 -0.31 0.50
N LEU A 42 5.95 0.75 0.51
CA LEU A 42 4.65 0.68 -0.16
C LEU A 42 4.81 0.61 -1.66
N LEU A 43 5.80 1.30 -2.20
CA LEU A 43 6.01 1.26 -3.64
C LEU A 43 6.41 -0.13 -4.11
N GLU A 44 7.22 -0.81 -3.34
CA GLU A 44 7.63 -2.15 -3.68
C GLU A 44 6.44 -3.10 -3.69
N TRP A 45 5.58 -2.97 -2.69
CA TRP A 45 4.42 -3.84 -2.62
C TRP A 45 3.42 -3.51 -3.71
N ALA A 46 3.31 -2.23 -4.08
CA ALA A 46 2.41 -1.83 -5.14
C ALA A 46 2.86 -2.37 -6.49
N GLY A 47 4.13 -2.63 -6.65
CA GLY A 47 4.65 -3.15 -7.91
C GLY A 47 4.81 -4.65 -7.95
N VAL A 48 4.56 -5.32 -6.86
CA VAL A 48 4.80 -6.75 -6.76
C VAL A 48 3.98 -7.60 -7.72
N PRO A 49 2.73 -7.29 -7.97
CA PRO A 49 1.92 -8.20 -8.78
C PRO A 49 2.34 -8.33 -10.22
N GLU A 50 3.40 -7.78 -10.58
CA GLU A 50 3.86 -7.93 -11.95
C GLU A 50 4.17 -9.35 -12.36
#